data_9ab45022e0e09c1641fcaddc25b89bc1
#
_entry.id   9ab45022e0e09c1641fcaddc25b89bc1
#
_cell.length_a   1.000
_cell.length_b   1.000
_cell.length_c   1.000
_cell.angle_alpha   90.00
_cell.angle_beta   90.00
_cell.angle_gamma   90.00
#
_symmetry.space_group_name_H-M   'P 1'
#
loop_
_entity.id
_entity.type
_entity.pdbx_description
1 polymer ?
#
loop_
_entity_poly.entity_id
_entity_poly.type
_entity_poly.pdbx_seq_one_letter_code
_entity_poly.pdbx_strand_id
1 'polypeptide(L)'
;MINEIDPFMLEPVELSAPPKKHDFLDDIEPRPTVQEAAKAYTAVGLSVVPCMLPSKAPAVPWLTYQAEIADAETVTRWYSRNPTWGCGIVCGEVSGNLEVIDLDGGAFASDFNGLINANAPGLLERLVIEQTPSGGRHYAYLCGEIEGNTKIAQTTRELPGHKPGTDGLTTLLETRGQGGYIVTYPTRRYILLQGDWSKLPTITPEERNLYGVARRY
;
A
#
# COMPACT_ATOMS: atom_id res chain seq x y z
N MET A 1 44.18 -42.31 -38.20
CA MET A 1 44.98 -41.20 -37.65
C MET A 1 44.06 -40.33 -36.89
N ILE A 2 44.08 -40.42 -35.58
CA ILE A 2 43.25 -39.66 -34.67
C ILE A 2 44.12 -38.47 -34.23
N ASN A 3 43.74 -37.22 -34.60
CA ASN A 3 44.46 -36.04 -34.14
C ASN A 3 44.22 -35.89 -32.65
N GLU A 4 45.26 -36.05 -31.85
CA GLU A 4 45.26 -35.63 -30.44
C GLU A 4 45.18 -34.11 -30.38
N ILE A 5 44.12 -33.60 -29.76
CA ILE A 5 43.99 -32.19 -29.41
C ILE A 5 44.76 -32.01 -28.10
N ASP A 6 45.79 -31.17 -28.12
CA ASP A 6 46.59 -30.79 -26.96
C ASP A 6 45.68 -30.06 -25.91
N PRO A 7 45.52 -30.62 -24.71
CA PRO A 7 44.61 -30.03 -23.69
C PRO A 7 45.16 -28.76 -23.00
N PHE A 8 46.34 -28.27 -23.38
CA PHE A 8 46.98 -27.11 -22.74
C PHE A 8 47.02 -25.83 -23.59
N MET A 9 46.36 -25.81 -24.76
CA MET A 9 46.24 -24.61 -25.57
C MET A 9 44.88 -23.89 -25.24
N LEU A 10 44.66 -23.57 -24.00
CA LEU A 10 43.66 -22.56 -23.62
C LEU A 10 44.39 -21.21 -23.55
N GLU A 11 44.09 -20.33 -24.48
CA GLU A 11 44.49 -18.92 -24.38
C GLU A 11 44.00 -18.34 -23.05
N PRO A 12 44.79 -17.52 -22.35
CA PRO A 12 44.34 -16.89 -21.11
C PRO A 12 43.15 -15.96 -21.44
N VAL A 13 41.97 -16.32 -20.95
CA VAL A 13 40.82 -15.41 -20.97
C VAL A 13 41.19 -14.19 -20.11
N GLU A 14 41.41 -13.04 -20.74
CA GLU A 14 41.52 -11.79 -20.03
C GLU A 14 40.20 -11.58 -19.25
N LEU A 15 40.27 -11.81 -17.95
CA LEU A 15 39.20 -11.42 -17.04
C LEU A 15 39.10 -9.90 -17.11
N SER A 16 38.08 -9.41 -17.82
CA SER A 16 37.69 -8.00 -17.75
C SER A 16 37.60 -7.59 -16.28
N ALA A 17 38.12 -6.41 -15.96
CA ALA A 17 38.05 -5.87 -14.60
C ALA A 17 36.63 -6.02 -14.04
N PRO A 18 36.46 -6.42 -12.76
CA PRO A 18 35.15 -6.55 -12.16
C PRO A 18 34.43 -5.24 -12.37
N PRO A 19 33.12 -5.28 -12.71
CA PRO A 19 32.33 -4.07 -12.86
C PRO A 19 32.51 -3.25 -11.58
N LYS A 20 32.77 -1.93 -11.73
CA LYS A 20 32.82 -1.01 -10.60
C LYS A 20 31.56 -1.29 -9.79
N LYS A 21 31.69 -1.47 -8.48
CA LYS A 21 30.56 -1.52 -7.57
C LYS A 21 29.72 -0.27 -7.84
N HIS A 22 28.65 -0.41 -8.61
CA HIS A 22 27.57 0.54 -8.58
C HIS A 22 27.02 0.44 -7.17
N ASP A 23 27.15 1.48 -6.38
CA ASP A 23 26.44 1.54 -5.11
C ASP A 23 24.96 1.58 -5.46
N PHE A 24 24.28 0.44 -5.25
CA PHE A 24 22.83 0.32 -5.42
C PHE A 24 22.02 1.35 -4.60
N LEU A 25 22.70 2.16 -3.79
CA LEU A 25 22.11 3.21 -2.98
C LEU A 25 21.96 4.56 -3.73
N ASP A 26 22.68 4.74 -4.84
CA ASP A 26 22.65 6.00 -5.60
C ASP A 26 21.43 6.12 -6.53
N ASP A 27 20.74 5.01 -6.83
CA ASP A 27 19.55 4.97 -7.69
C ASP A 27 18.23 4.92 -6.89
N ILE A 28 18.27 4.97 -5.55
CA ILE A 28 17.06 5.03 -4.73
C ILE A 28 16.63 6.49 -4.67
N GLU A 29 15.56 6.83 -5.40
CA GLU A 29 14.88 8.12 -5.22
C GLU A 29 14.69 8.40 -3.73
N PRO A 30 15.12 9.57 -3.23
CA PRO A 30 15.01 9.86 -1.81
C PRO A 30 13.54 9.79 -1.39
N ARG A 31 13.26 8.97 -0.38
CA ARG A 31 11.92 8.82 0.18
C ARG A 31 11.40 10.20 0.62
N PRO A 32 10.22 10.65 0.15
CA PRO A 32 9.68 11.94 0.57
C PRO A 32 9.43 11.95 2.08
N THR A 33 9.52 13.11 2.69
CA THR A 33 9.04 13.31 4.05
C THR A 33 7.52 13.10 4.11
N VAL A 34 6.99 12.80 5.29
CA VAL A 34 5.54 12.66 5.48
C VAL A 34 4.80 13.95 5.10
N GLN A 35 5.40 15.11 5.40
CA GLN A 35 4.82 16.40 5.05
C GLN A 35 4.77 16.64 3.54
N GLU A 36 5.83 16.32 2.81
CA GLU A 36 5.87 16.43 1.35
C GLU A 36 4.83 15.54 0.69
N ALA A 37 4.75 14.27 1.11
CA ALA A 37 3.76 13.35 0.61
C ALA A 37 2.33 13.79 0.93
N ALA A 38 2.07 14.22 2.17
CA ALA A 38 0.76 14.72 2.58
C ALA A 38 0.30 15.90 1.71
N LYS A 39 1.21 16.83 1.39
CA LYS A 39 0.92 17.94 0.46
C LYS A 39 0.65 17.45 -0.96
N ALA A 40 1.46 16.52 -1.46
CA ALA A 40 1.27 15.95 -2.79
C ALA A 40 -0.09 15.22 -2.91
N TYR A 41 -0.47 14.45 -1.89
CA TYR A 41 -1.76 13.76 -1.84
C TYR A 41 -2.93 14.74 -1.79
N THR A 42 -2.84 15.77 -0.96
CA THR A 42 -3.85 16.84 -0.89
C THR A 42 -3.98 17.57 -2.23
N ALA A 43 -2.88 17.84 -2.93
CA ALA A 43 -2.88 18.53 -4.22
C ALA A 43 -3.59 17.75 -5.34
N VAL A 44 -3.70 16.42 -5.23
CA VAL A 44 -4.44 15.57 -6.18
C VAL A 44 -5.85 15.21 -5.69
N GLY A 45 -6.34 15.86 -4.64
CA GLY A 45 -7.72 15.70 -4.18
C GLY A 45 -7.94 14.60 -3.14
N LEU A 46 -6.89 14.12 -2.47
CA LEU A 46 -7.03 13.18 -1.35
C LEU A 46 -7.14 13.92 -0.02
N SER A 47 -8.10 13.53 0.80
CA SER A 47 -8.26 14.07 2.15
C SER A 47 -7.25 13.43 3.10
N VAL A 48 -6.28 14.22 3.54
CA VAL A 48 -5.19 13.78 4.42
C VAL A 48 -5.46 14.19 5.86
N VAL A 49 -5.09 13.32 6.80
CA VAL A 49 -5.08 13.61 8.24
C VAL A 49 -3.78 13.10 8.88
N PRO A 50 -3.19 13.85 9.83
CA PRO A 50 -2.02 13.37 10.56
C PRO A 50 -2.43 12.29 11.56
N CYS A 51 -1.61 11.24 11.70
CA CYS A 51 -1.87 10.11 12.58
C CYS A 51 -0.76 9.93 13.62
N MET A 52 -1.15 9.68 14.86
CA MET A 52 -0.23 9.35 15.94
C MET A 52 0.28 7.92 15.78
N LEU A 53 1.58 7.71 15.99
CA LEU A 53 2.19 6.38 15.99
C LEU A 53 2.57 5.97 17.42
N PRO A 54 2.45 4.71 17.78
CA PRO A 54 2.01 3.55 16.95
C PRO A 54 0.49 3.32 16.92
N SER A 55 -0.31 4.14 17.60
CA SER A 55 -1.76 3.92 17.76
C SER A 55 -2.54 4.01 16.45
N LYS A 56 -1.97 4.68 15.44
CA LYS A 56 -2.60 5.04 14.16
C LYS A 56 -3.80 5.99 14.30
N ALA A 57 -4.17 6.41 15.52
CA ALA A 57 -5.30 7.32 15.74
C ALA A 57 -5.03 8.71 15.11
N PRO A 58 -6.06 9.38 14.54
CA PRO A 58 -5.92 10.74 14.07
C PRO A 58 -5.38 11.66 15.16
N ALA A 59 -4.42 12.51 14.81
CA ALA A 59 -3.78 13.45 15.74
C ALA A 59 -4.55 14.77 15.87
N VAL A 60 -5.61 14.94 15.07
CA VAL A 60 -6.50 16.10 15.04
C VAL A 60 -7.96 15.64 15.01
N PRO A 61 -8.95 16.48 15.37
CA PRO A 61 -10.35 16.23 15.07
C PRO A 61 -10.50 16.04 13.56
N TRP A 62 -10.89 14.85 13.14
CA TRP A 62 -10.82 14.47 11.73
C TRP A 62 -12.20 14.34 11.05
N LEU A 63 -13.30 14.48 11.79
CA LEU A 63 -14.65 14.37 11.25
C LEU A 63 -14.91 15.36 10.10
N THR A 64 -14.41 16.59 10.22
CA THR A 64 -14.46 17.60 9.16
C THR A 64 -13.82 17.10 7.86
N TYR A 65 -12.72 16.35 7.98
CA TYR A 65 -11.97 15.85 6.82
C TYR A 65 -12.60 14.63 6.16
N GLN A 66 -13.74 14.17 6.64
CA GLN A 66 -14.59 13.21 5.92
C GLN A 66 -15.46 13.90 4.84
N ALA A 67 -15.55 15.22 4.86
CA ALA A 67 -16.33 16.01 3.90
C ALA A 67 -15.50 17.11 3.22
N GLU A 68 -14.38 17.52 3.80
CA GLU A 68 -13.53 18.61 3.32
C GLU A 68 -12.06 18.18 3.26
N ILE A 69 -11.36 18.65 2.25
CA ILE A 69 -9.92 18.41 2.12
C ILE A 69 -9.18 19.55 2.83
N ALA A 70 -8.20 19.22 3.67
CA ALA A 70 -7.34 20.21 4.31
C ALA A 70 -6.52 20.96 3.26
N ASP A 71 -6.38 22.27 3.41
CA ASP A 71 -5.50 23.06 2.57
C ASP A 71 -4.01 22.83 2.89
N ALA A 72 -3.15 23.25 1.96
CA ALA A 72 -1.71 23.06 2.07
C ALA A 72 -1.10 23.78 3.30
N GLU A 73 -1.69 24.89 3.75
CA GLU A 73 -1.25 25.62 4.94
C GLU A 73 -1.57 24.82 6.20
N THR A 74 -2.77 24.27 6.29
CA THR A 74 -3.20 23.42 7.40
C THR A 74 -2.32 22.17 7.51
N VAL A 75 -2.06 21.49 6.37
CA VAL A 75 -1.15 20.33 6.31
C VAL A 75 0.25 20.73 6.77
N THR A 76 0.78 21.87 6.29
CA THR A 76 2.08 22.38 6.74
C THR A 76 2.12 22.61 8.24
N ARG A 77 1.09 23.27 8.79
CA ARG A 77 0.98 23.57 10.22
C ARG A 77 0.97 22.30 11.08
N TRP A 78 0.30 21.24 10.64
CA TRP A 78 0.29 19.97 11.37
C TRP A 78 1.67 19.36 11.50
N TYR A 79 2.37 19.15 10.39
CA TYR A 79 3.67 18.47 10.40
C TYR A 79 4.83 19.37 10.90
N SER A 80 4.69 20.70 10.82
CA SER A 80 5.60 21.63 11.51
C SER A 80 5.46 21.55 13.04
N ARG A 81 4.24 21.28 13.54
CA ARG A 81 3.99 21.10 14.96
C ARG A 81 4.55 19.76 15.47
N ASN A 82 4.42 18.70 14.70
CA ASN A 82 4.96 17.39 15.04
C ASN A 82 5.35 16.59 13.78
N PRO A 83 6.64 16.59 13.42
CA PRO A 83 7.13 15.88 12.23
C PRO A 83 7.16 14.34 12.38
N THR A 84 6.86 13.81 13.57
CA THR A 84 6.83 12.36 13.82
C THR A 84 5.48 11.71 13.52
N TRP A 85 4.45 12.49 13.25
CA TRP A 85 3.15 11.98 12.88
C TRP A 85 3.20 11.27 11.52
N GLY A 86 2.41 10.21 11.38
CA GLY A 86 2.19 9.52 10.11
C GLY A 86 1.18 10.24 9.22
N CYS A 87 1.10 9.82 7.96
CA CYS A 87 0.12 10.25 6.99
C CYS A 87 -1.06 9.29 6.95
N GLY A 88 -2.25 9.77 7.25
CA GLY A 88 -3.50 9.06 6.99
C GLY A 88 -4.21 9.65 5.78
N ILE A 89 -4.92 8.82 5.02
CA ILE A 89 -5.81 9.25 3.94
C ILE A 89 -7.22 8.79 4.29
N VAL A 90 -8.16 9.73 4.28
CA VAL A 90 -9.58 9.46 4.48
C VAL A 90 -10.15 8.88 3.20
N CYS A 91 -10.75 7.70 3.29
CA CYS A 91 -11.40 7.03 2.17
C CYS A 91 -12.81 7.59 1.93
N GLY A 92 -13.39 7.22 0.80
CA GLY A 92 -14.74 7.64 0.46
C GLY A 92 -14.80 8.78 -0.54
N GLU A 93 -15.98 9.37 -0.62
CA GLU A 93 -16.32 10.44 -1.58
C GLU A 93 -15.36 11.63 -1.51
N VAL A 94 -14.95 12.01 -0.29
CA VAL A 94 -14.05 13.14 -0.04
C VAL A 94 -12.70 12.99 -0.75
N SER A 95 -12.27 11.76 -1.02
CA SER A 95 -11.04 11.42 -1.75
C SER A 95 -11.33 10.81 -3.13
N GLY A 96 -12.40 11.27 -3.82
CA GLY A 96 -12.77 10.82 -5.16
C GLY A 96 -13.29 9.39 -5.23
N ASN A 97 -14.01 8.94 -4.20
CA ASN A 97 -14.45 7.56 -4.02
C ASN A 97 -13.27 6.57 -3.85
N LEU A 98 -12.28 6.98 -3.08
CA LEU A 98 -11.19 6.09 -2.68
C LEU A 98 -11.70 4.94 -1.83
N GLU A 99 -11.40 3.73 -2.25
CA GLU A 99 -11.54 2.52 -1.45
C GLU A 99 -10.21 1.78 -1.38
N VAL A 100 -9.93 1.18 -0.25
CA VAL A 100 -8.71 0.39 -0.02
C VAL A 100 -9.10 -0.99 0.50
N ILE A 101 -8.58 -2.03 -0.12
CA ILE A 101 -8.59 -3.37 0.46
C ILE A 101 -7.44 -3.44 1.45
N ASP A 102 -7.76 -3.65 2.71
CA ASP A 102 -6.83 -3.84 3.82
C ASP A 102 -6.73 -5.34 4.13
N LEU A 103 -5.62 -5.94 3.71
CA LEU A 103 -5.28 -7.35 3.94
C LEU A 103 -4.35 -7.44 5.14
N ASP A 104 -4.84 -7.94 6.24
CA ASP A 104 -4.08 -8.26 7.43
C ASP A 104 -3.39 -9.62 7.30
N GLY A 105 -2.09 -9.66 7.65
CA GLY A 105 -1.33 -10.90 7.57
C GLY A 105 -0.74 -11.18 6.17
N GLY A 106 0.51 -10.74 5.95
CA GLY A 106 1.21 -10.87 4.66
C GLY A 106 1.35 -12.30 4.13
N ALA A 107 1.21 -13.32 4.97
CA ALA A 107 1.21 -14.73 4.56
C ALA A 107 0.08 -15.06 3.56
N PHE A 108 -1.02 -14.32 3.59
CA PHE A 108 -2.16 -14.53 2.69
C PHE A 108 -2.11 -13.71 1.41
N ALA A 109 -1.13 -12.80 1.27
CA ALA A 109 -1.05 -11.91 0.11
C ALA A 109 -0.85 -12.67 -1.21
N SER A 110 -0.09 -13.77 -1.20
CA SER A 110 0.12 -14.60 -2.39
C SER A 110 -1.17 -15.26 -2.85
N ASP A 111 -1.93 -15.85 -1.90
CA ASP A 111 -3.19 -16.54 -2.21
C ASP A 111 -4.25 -15.54 -2.69
N PHE A 112 -4.34 -14.38 -2.03
CA PHE A 112 -5.22 -13.30 -2.45
C PHE A 112 -4.88 -12.80 -3.86
N ASN A 113 -3.61 -12.54 -4.14
CA ASN A 113 -3.16 -12.11 -5.47
C ASN A 113 -3.45 -13.17 -6.54
N GLY A 114 -3.23 -14.45 -6.22
CA GLY A 114 -3.56 -15.57 -7.11
C GLY A 114 -5.06 -15.63 -7.43
N LEU A 115 -5.91 -15.42 -6.44
CA LEU A 115 -7.37 -15.38 -6.61
C LEU A 115 -7.79 -14.21 -7.51
N ILE A 116 -7.25 -13.02 -7.28
CA ILE A 116 -7.60 -11.84 -8.11
C ILE A 116 -7.11 -12.04 -9.54
N ASN A 117 -5.89 -12.48 -9.75
CA ASN A 117 -5.35 -12.70 -11.09
C ASN A 117 -6.10 -13.78 -11.87
N ALA A 118 -6.61 -14.81 -11.20
CA ALA A 118 -7.42 -15.85 -11.83
C ALA A 118 -8.80 -15.34 -12.32
N ASN A 119 -9.36 -14.31 -11.65
CA ASN A 119 -10.70 -13.80 -11.94
C ASN A 119 -10.69 -12.46 -12.68
N ALA A 120 -9.62 -11.68 -12.56
CA ALA A 120 -9.40 -10.39 -13.24
C ALA A 120 -7.93 -10.22 -13.63
N PRO A 121 -7.46 -10.89 -14.68
CA PRO A 121 -6.08 -10.72 -15.16
C PRO A 121 -5.77 -9.26 -15.47
N GLY A 122 -4.64 -8.75 -14.98
CA GLY A 122 -4.21 -7.38 -15.20
C GLY A 122 -4.81 -6.36 -14.22
N LEU A 123 -5.70 -6.74 -13.30
CA LEU A 123 -6.26 -5.81 -12.32
C LEU A 123 -5.20 -5.39 -11.30
N LEU A 124 -4.47 -6.34 -10.73
CA LEU A 124 -3.46 -6.05 -9.70
C LEU A 124 -2.36 -5.12 -10.21
N GLU A 125 -1.94 -5.26 -11.46
CA GLU A 125 -0.89 -4.44 -12.08
C GLU A 125 -1.25 -2.95 -12.17
N ARG A 126 -2.53 -2.63 -12.09
CA ARG A 126 -3.01 -1.24 -12.11
C ARG A 126 -3.08 -0.60 -10.74
N LEU A 127 -3.26 -1.39 -9.67
CA LEU A 127 -3.53 -0.87 -8.32
C LEU A 127 -2.31 -0.19 -7.71
N VAL A 128 -2.56 0.72 -6.77
CA VAL A 128 -1.52 1.17 -5.84
C VAL A 128 -1.44 0.16 -4.71
N ILE A 129 -0.25 -0.42 -4.52
CA ILE A 129 -0.04 -1.48 -3.53
C ILE A 129 1.06 -1.06 -2.57
N GLU A 130 0.77 -1.14 -1.28
CA GLU A 130 1.77 -0.90 -0.23
C GLU A 130 1.78 -2.02 0.81
N GLN A 131 2.93 -2.16 1.48
CA GLN A 131 3.08 -3.05 2.63
C GLN A 131 2.89 -2.28 3.91
N THR A 132 2.07 -2.84 4.80
CA THR A 132 1.86 -2.31 6.16
C THR A 132 2.98 -2.77 7.12
N PRO A 133 3.15 -2.12 8.29
CA PRO A 133 4.15 -2.51 9.29
C PRO A 133 4.03 -3.93 9.83
N SER A 134 2.84 -4.53 9.78
CA SER A 134 2.57 -5.92 10.18
C SER A 134 2.86 -6.94 9.08
N GLY A 135 3.25 -6.49 7.89
CA GLY A 135 3.48 -7.33 6.72
C GLY A 135 2.25 -7.50 5.82
N GLY A 136 1.09 -6.99 6.22
CA GLY A 136 -0.12 -6.94 5.40
C GLY A 136 0.03 -6.09 4.14
N ARG A 137 -1.07 -5.91 3.44
CA ARG A 137 -1.11 -5.12 2.18
C ARG A 137 -2.31 -4.20 2.15
N HIS A 138 -2.11 -3.00 1.62
CA HIS A 138 -3.16 -2.14 1.11
C HIS A 138 -3.19 -2.21 -0.41
N TYR A 139 -4.38 -2.34 -1.00
CA TYR A 139 -4.61 -2.27 -2.44
C TYR A 139 -5.59 -1.12 -2.66
N ALA A 140 -5.11 -0.01 -3.21
CA ALA A 140 -5.86 1.23 -3.30
C ALA A 140 -6.31 1.52 -4.74
N TYR A 141 -7.53 2.01 -4.88
CA TYR A 141 -8.19 2.36 -6.13
C TYR A 141 -9.33 3.35 -5.92
N LEU A 142 -9.79 3.95 -7.00
CA LEU A 142 -11.04 4.70 -7.08
C LEU A 142 -12.12 3.84 -7.72
N CYS A 143 -13.38 3.93 -7.24
CA CYS A 143 -14.51 3.23 -7.84
C CYS A 143 -15.77 4.09 -7.73
N GLY A 144 -16.57 4.13 -8.80
CA GLY A 144 -17.83 4.89 -8.82
C GLY A 144 -18.86 4.41 -7.80
N GLU A 145 -18.77 3.15 -7.38
CA GLU A 145 -19.64 2.55 -6.37
C GLU A 145 -18.78 2.01 -5.23
N ILE A 146 -18.86 2.65 -4.07
CA ILE A 146 -18.17 2.22 -2.84
C ILE A 146 -19.18 2.12 -1.69
N GLU A 147 -18.80 1.37 -0.68
CA GLU A 147 -19.55 1.23 0.57
C GLU A 147 -18.73 1.78 1.75
N GLY A 148 -19.24 1.63 2.96
CA GLY A 148 -18.48 1.83 4.20
C GLY A 148 -17.44 0.73 4.42
N ASN A 149 -16.81 0.75 5.59
CA ASN A 149 -15.89 -0.31 5.99
C ASN A 149 -16.63 -1.65 6.12
N THR A 150 -16.19 -2.65 5.36
CA THR A 150 -16.82 -3.97 5.34
C THR A 150 -15.80 -5.07 5.57
N LYS A 151 -16.03 -5.91 6.57
CA LYS A 151 -15.21 -7.11 6.78
C LYS A 151 -15.56 -8.16 5.71
N ILE A 152 -14.59 -8.48 4.87
CA ILE A 152 -14.76 -9.45 3.77
C ILE A 152 -14.43 -10.87 4.25
N ALA A 153 -13.31 -11.04 4.96
CA ALA A 153 -12.91 -12.34 5.49
C ALA A 153 -12.38 -12.20 6.91
N GLN A 154 -12.64 -13.22 7.70
CA GLN A 154 -12.20 -13.34 9.10
C GLN A 154 -11.61 -14.73 9.35
N THR A 155 -10.76 -14.84 10.36
CA THR A 155 -10.12 -16.10 10.75
C THR A 155 -10.12 -16.27 12.27
N THR A 156 -10.11 -17.51 12.74
CA THR A 156 -9.84 -17.86 14.14
C THR A 156 -8.33 -17.94 14.45
N ARG A 157 -7.47 -17.85 13.42
CA ARG A 157 -6.02 -17.89 13.60
C ARG A 157 -5.53 -16.56 14.17
N GLU A 158 -4.57 -16.63 15.06
CA GLU A 158 -3.85 -15.44 15.51
C GLU A 158 -3.01 -14.89 14.37
N LEU A 159 -3.13 -13.57 14.15
CA LEU A 159 -2.30 -12.85 13.19
C LEU A 159 -1.34 -11.94 13.97
N PRO A 160 -0.04 -11.91 13.62
CA PRO A 160 0.95 -11.07 14.28
C PRO A 160 0.53 -9.60 14.29
N GLY A 161 0.43 -9.01 15.46
CA GLY A 161 0.06 -7.60 15.63
C GLY A 161 -1.45 -7.30 15.60
N HIS A 162 -2.30 -8.31 15.44
CA HIS A 162 -3.76 -8.18 15.44
C HIS A 162 -4.38 -8.89 16.65
N LYS A 163 -5.44 -8.29 17.18
CA LYS A 163 -6.19 -8.89 18.29
C LYS A 163 -7.55 -9.37 17.77
N PRO A 164 -8.01 -10.55 18.21
CA PRO A 164 -9.36 -10.98 17.93
C PRO A 164 -10.40 -9.96 18.42
N GLY A 165 -11.49 -9.85 17.71
CA GLY A 165 -12.66 -9.14 18.17
C GLY A 165 -13.33 -9.83 19.36
N THR A 166 -14.41 -9.25 19.87
CA THR A 166 -15.20 -9.82 20.97
C THR A 166 -15.87 -11.14 20.59
N ASP A 167 -15.99 -11.42 19.30
CA ASP A 167 -16.47 -12.67 18.70
C ASP A 167 -15.38 -13.75 18.56
N GLY A 168 -14.15 -13.47 18.99
CA GLY A 168 -13.00 -14.37 18.86
C GLY A 168 -12.42 -14.44 17.45
N LEU A 169 -12.91 -13.62 16.51
CA LEU A 169 -12.44 -13.59 15.13
C LEU A 169 -11.48 -12.44 14.89
N THR A 170 -10.43 -12.71 14.12
CA THR A 170 -9.52 -11.68 13.61
C THR A 170 -9.88 -11.36 12.17
N THR A 171 -10.02 -10.06 11.84
CA THR A 171 -10.24 -9.64 10.48
C THR A 171 -9.00 -9.94 9.66
N LEU A 172 -9.19 -10.62 8.53
CA LEU A 172 -8.13 -10.95 7.58
C LEU A 172 -8.15 -10.02 6.37
N LEU A 173 -9.35 -9.67 5.91
CA LEU A 173 -9.56 -8.83 4.74
C LEU A 173 -10.77 -7.94 4.99
N GLU A 174 -10.60 -6.64 4.78
CA GLU A 174 -11.69 -5.67 4.88
C GLU A 174 -11.56 -4.56 3.83
N THR A 175 -12.66 -3.87 3.53
CA THR A 175 -12.62 -2.61 2.80
C THR A 175 -12.52 -1.44 3.76
N ARG A 176 -11.75 -0.44 3.40
CA ARG A 176 -11.78 0.91 3.94
C ARG A 176 -12.39 1.82 2.90
N GLY A 177 -13.67 2.11 3.03
CA GLY A 177 -14.45 2.94 2.11
C GLY A 177 -14.99 4.19 2.80
N GLN A 178 -16.26 4.54 2.53
CA GLN A 178 -16.89 5.75 3.07
C GLN A 178 -16.79 5.81 4.60
N GLY A 179 -16.25 6.92 5.10
CA GLY A 179 -16.06 7.15 6.54
C GLY A 179 -14.90 6.38 7.18
N GLY A 180 -14.11 5.65 6.38
CA GLY A 180 -12.88 5.01 6.81
C GLY A 180 -11.65 5.89 6.58
N TYR A 181 -10.51 5.45 7.11
CA TYR A 181 -9.19 5.98 6.75
C TYR A 181 -8.13 4.89 6.90
N ILE A 182 -7.02 5.08 6.23
CA ILE A 182 -5.82 4.25 6.34
C ILE A 182 -4.64 5.11 6.74
N VAL A 183 -3.62 4.51 7.33
CA VAL A 183 -2.27 5.11 7.42
C VAL A 183 -1.44 4.57 6.27
N THR A 184 -0.72 5.43 5.56
CA THR A 184 -0.08 5.11 4.29
C THR A 184 1.39 5.54 4.22
N TYR A 185 2.09 5.11 3.18
CA TYR A 185 3.41 5.61 2.78
C TYR A 185 3.39 7.14 2.63
N PRO A 186 4.44 7.86 3.04
CA PRO A 186 5.73 7.38 3.55
C PRO A 186 5.83 7.27 5.07
N THR A 187 4.72 7.05 5.76
CA THR A 187 4.75 6.80 7.21
C THR A 187 5.76 5.69 7.53
N ARG A 188 6.44 5.83 8.67
CA ARG A 188 7.48 4.89 9.09
C ARG A 188 6.97 3.44 9.02
N ARG A 189 7.76 2.55 8.36
CA ARG A 189 7.50 1.13 8.13
C ARG A 189 6.40 0.81 7.10
N TYR A 190 5.74 1.79 6.50
CA TYR A 190 4.94 1.58 5.31
C TYR A 190 5.85 1.65 4.08
N ILE A 191 5.70 0.71 3.15
CA ILE A 191 6.53 0.58 1.96
C ILE A 191 5.62 0.59 0.73
N LEU A 192 5.81 1.57 -0.15
CA LEU A 192 5.14 1.55 -1.45
C LEU A 192 5.79 0.46 -2.31
N LEU A 193 5.02 -0.52 -2.72
CA LEU A 193 5.47 -1.64 -3.54
C LEU A 193 5.21 -1.41 -5.02
N GLN A 194 4.12 -0.71 -5.34
CA GLN A 194 3.67 -0.49 -6.70
C GLN A 194 2.79 0.75 -6.79
N GLY A 195 2.86 1.44 -7.93
CA GLY A 195 2.00 2.57 -8.26
C GLY A 195 2.42 3.87 -7.60
N ASP A 196 1.50 4.83 -7.61
CA ASP A 196 1.72 6.19 -7.13
C ASP A 196 0.40 6.72 -6.56
N TRP A 197 0.39 7.12 -5.30
CA TRP A 197 -0.79 7.68 -4.62
C TRP A 197 -1.32 8.95 -5.31
N SER A 198 -0.49 9.64 -6.07
CA SER A 198 -0.93 10.80 -6.86
C SER A 198 -1.62 10.41 -8.19
N LYS A 199 -1.66 9.12 -8.52
CA LYS A 199 -2.20 8.57 -9.78
C LYS A 199 -3.02 7.31 -9.53
N LEU A 200 -3.96 7.38 -8.61
CA LEU A 200 -4.82 6.25 -8.28
C LEU A 200 -5.60 5.78 -9.52
N PRO A 201 -5.63 4.48 -9.79
CA PRO A 201 -6.42 3.93 -10.88
C PRO A 201 -7.90 3.96 -10.52
N THR A 202 -8.75 4.10 -11.54
CA THR A 202 -10.18 3.81 -11.42
C THR A 202 -10.44 2.39 -11.88
N ILE A 203 -11.21 1.63 -11.09
CA ILE A 203 -11.70 0.29 -11.42
C ILE A 203 -13.21 0.32 -11.59
N THR A 204 -13.75 -0.70 -12.27
CA THR A 204 -15.21 -0.82 -12.44
C THR A 204 -15.87 -1.44 -11.21
N PRO A 205 -17.20 -1.26 -11.02
CA PRO A 205 -17.93 -1.96 -9.97
C PRO A 205 -17.84 -3.50 -10.08
N GLU A 206 -17.76 -4.04 -11.28
CA GLU A 206 -17.59 -5.48 -11.52
C GLU A 206 -16.22 -5.95 -11.01
N GLU A 207 -15.14 -5.22 -11.32
CA GLU A 207 -13.81 -5.51 -10.82
C GLU A 207 -13.77 -5.41 -9.28
N ARG A 208 -14.39 -4.39 -8.71
CA ARG A 208 -14.52 -4.24 -7.24
C ARG A 208 -15.24 -5.42 -6.61
N ASN A 209 -16.31 -5.91 -7.23
CA ASN A 209 -17.11 -7.02 -6.69
C ASN A 209 -16.35 -8.35 -6.63
N LEU A 210 -15.24 -8.49 -7.38
CA LEU A 210 -14.37 -9.67 -7.29
C LEU A 210 -13.71 -9.81 -5.92
N TYR A 211 -13.47 -8.72 -5.21
CA TYR A 211 -12.97 -8.79 -3.82
C TYR A 211 -13.99 -9.41 -2.87
N GLY A 212 -15.30 -9.28 -3.16
CA GLY A 212 -16.37 -9.95 -2.43
C GLY A 212 -16.44 -11.48 -2.66
N VAL A 213 -15.85 -11.99 -3.76
CA VAL A 213 -15.74 -13.45 -4.00
C VAL A 213 -14.83 -14.11 -2.98
N ALA A 214 -13.86 -13.38 -2.41
CA ALA A 214 -13.01 -13.87 -1.32
C ALA A 214 -13.77 -14.25 -0.04
N ARG A 215 -15.07 -13.90 0.07
CA ARG A 215 -15.94 -14.34 1.19
C ARG A 215 -16.23 -15.85 1.20
N ARG A 216 -15.94 -16.57 0.12
CA ARG A 216 -16.35 -17.97 -0.06
C ARG A 216 -15.22 -18.99 0.15
N TYR A 217 -14.05 -18.52 0.52
CA TYR A 217 -12.84 -19.32 0.80
C TYR A 217 -12.24 -18.97 2.16
#